data_98341c99d8b8506cc393104675e88164
#
_entry.id   98341c99d8b8506cc393104675e88164
#
_cell.length_a   1.000
_cell.length_b   1.000
_cell.length_c   1.000
_cell.angle_alpha   90.00
_cell.angle_beta   90.00
_cell.angle_gamma   90.00
#
_symmetry.space_group_name_H-M   'P 1'
#
loop_
_entity.id
_entity.type
_entity.pdbx_description
1 polymer ?
#
loop_
_entity_poly.entity_id
_entity_poly.type
_entity_poly.pdbx_seq_one_letter_code
_entity_poly.pdbx_strand_id
1 'polypeptide(L)'
;MVSPVLSNVLLTPFDREMRRKGYQVTRYADDWVITCKSAAEARAAIVAARQILEQLGVDLHPQKTRVVHVRQGFEFLGYKIKRGQRRLRLMPHQIQSGVREGDLYAYPKRKSIRRFMDQVRERTKRRIPLTTSALIADLNPVIRGWGNYYKRAHVRKLFNRLNGWIVHRIRSHRCKRWRNRGWRQLPETTLYREYGLVNLVQLIPSIASRKRESS
;
A
#
# COMPACT_ATOMS: atom_id res chain seq x y z
N MET A 1 2.20 -24.24 4.08
CA MET A 1 1.56 -22.97 3.63
C MET A 1 0.30 -23.34 2.87
N VAL A 2 -0.88 -23.05 3.40
CA VAL A 2 -2.15 -23.37 2.73
C VAL A 2 -2.23 -22.55 1.44
N SER A 3 -2.49 -23.23 0.32
CA SER A 3 -2.67 -22.54 -0.98
C SER A 3 -3.85 -21.56 -0.89
N PRO A 4 -3.75 -20.34 -1.47
CA PRO A 4 -4.88 -19.40 -1.54
C PRO A 4 -6.15 -20.04 -2.16
N VAL A 5 -6.00 -21.04 -3.02
CA VAL A 5 -7.11 -21.80 -3.61
C VAL A 5 -7.82 -22.62 -2.53
N LEU A 6 -7.09 -23.35 -1.68
CA LEU A 6 -7.68 -24.12 -0.58
C LEU A 6 -8.39 -23.20 0.43
N SER A 7 -7.79 -22.07 0.78
CA SER A 7 -8.45 -21.06 1.63
C SER A 7 -9.76 -20.58 1.00
N ASN A 8 -9.80 -20.37 -0.31
CA ASN A 8 -11.00 -19.94 -1.00
C ASN A 8 -12.09 -21.02 -0.99
N VAL A 9 -11.74 -22.27 -1.24
CA VAL A 9 -12.71 -23.39 -1.19
C VAL A 9 -13.28 -23.53 0.22
N LEU A 10 -12.41 -23.58 1.24
CA LEU A 10 -12.81 -23.77 2.64
C LEU A 10 -13.67 -22.62 3.18
N LEU A 11 -13.34 -21.36 2.85
CA LEU A 11 -13.99 -20.17 3.41
C LEU A 11 -15.13 -19.60 2.54
N THR A 12 -15.45 -20.19 1.39
CA THR A 12 -16.61 -19.78 0.60
C THR A 12 -17.93 -19.92 1.35
N PRO A 13 -18.21 -21.02 2.10
CA PRO A 13 -19.40 -21.11 2.95
C PRO A 13 -19.46 -20.00 4.01
N PHE A 14 -18.32 -19.66 4.63
CA PHE A 14 -18.22 -18.54 5.57
C PHE A 14 -18.67 -17.22 4.93
N ASP A 15 -18.17 -16.89 3.73
CA ASP A 15 -18.56 -15.67 3.02
C ASP A 15 -20.07 -15.62 2.73
N ARG A 16 -20.65 -16.75 2.31
CA ARG A 16 -22.08 -16.86 1.99
C ARG A 16 -22.95 -16.66 3.23
N GLU A 17 -22.63 -17.36 4.32
CA GLU A 17 -23.39 -17.29 5.56
C GLU A 17 -23.31 -15.91 6.22
N MET A 18 -22.12 -15.28 6.25
CA MET A 18 -21.97 -13.93 6.76
C MET A 18 -22.77 -12.91 5.94
N ARG A 19 -22.76 -13.03 4.61
CA ARG A 19 -23.57 -12.16 3.73
C ARG A 19 -25.06 -12.40 3.90
N ARG A 20 -25.49 -13.65 4.07
CA ARG A 20 -26.89 -14.01 4.35
C ARG A 20 -27.40 -13.37 5.65
N LYS A 21 -26.52 -13.25 6.66
CA LYS A 21 -26.79 -12.54 7.92
C LYS A 21 -26.72 -11.01 7.79
N GLY A 22 -26.48 -10.46 6.59
CA GLY A 22 -26.44 -9.02 6.32
C GLY A 22 -25.08 -8.35 6.55
N TYR A 23 -24.01 -9.08 6.87
CA TYR A 23 -22.70 -8.52 7.09
C TYR A 23 -21.94 -8.28 5.78
N GLN A 24 -21.27 -7.15 5.69
CA GLN A 24 -20.38 -6.83 4.56
C GLN A 24 -18.97 -7.38 4.83
N VAL A 25 -18.66 -8.52 4.22
CA VAL A 25 -17.36 -9.18 4.33
C VAL A 25 -16.50 -8.86 3.12
N THR A 26 -15.26 -8.45 3.36
CA THR A 26 -14.20 -8.36 2.36
C THR A 26 -13.11 -9.33 2.76
N ARG A 27 -12.83 -10.33 1.93
CA ARG A 27 -11.84 -11.38 2.20
C ARG A 27 -10.81 -11.50 1.07
N TYR A 28 -9.59 -11.80 1.44
CA TYR A 28 -8.52 -12.19 0.53
C TYR A 28 -7.76 -13.35 1.17
N ALA A 29 -7.92 -14.54 0.62
CA ALA A 29 -7.44 -15.80 1.19
C ALA A 29 -7.95 -16.00 2.63
N ASP A 30 -7.05 -16.01 3.62
CA ASP A 30 -7.33 -16.12 5.05
C ASP A 30 -7.52 -14.78 5.77
N ASP A 31 -7.11 -13.68 5.14
CA ASP A 31 -7.33 -12.32 5.67
C ASP A 31 -8.73 -11.80 5.33
N TRP A 32 -9.50 -11.37 6.33
CA TRP A 32 -10.82 -10.79 6.12
C TRP A 32 -11.12 -9.60 7.04
N VAL A 33 -12.02 -8.76 6.58
CA VAL A 33 -12.54 -7.58 7.30
C VAL A 33 -14.05 -7.54 7.15
N ILE A 34 -14.76 -7.30 8.25
CA ILE A 34 -16.20 -7.03 8.26
C ILE A 34 -16.40 -5.57 8.62
N THR A 35 -17.17 -4.85 7.81
CA THR A 35 -17.51 -3.45 8.07
C THR A 35 -18.88 -3.39 8.73
N CYS A 36 -18.95 -2.72 9.89
CA CYS A 36 -20.15 -2.59 10.71
C CYS A 36 -20.47 -1.11 11.00
N LYS A 37 -21.74 -0.80 11.21
CA LYS A 37 -22.21 0.55 11.53
C LYS A 37 -22.01 0.91 12.99
N SER A 38 -22.03 -0.07 13.90
CA SER A 38 -21.90 0.12 15.33
C SER A 38 -20.95 -0.90 15.99
N ALA A 39 -20.50 -0.59 17.20
CA ALA A 39 -19.69 -1.50 18.00
C ALA A 39 -20.48 -2.75 18.46
N ALA A 40 -21.78 -2.63 18.66
CA ALA A 40 -22.65 -3.75 19.00
C ALA A 40 -22.75 -4.72 17.82
N GLU A 41 -23.00 -4.21 16.62
CA GLU A 41 -23.02 -5.00 15.39
C GLU A 41 -21.67 -5.70 15.15
N ALA A 42 -20.54 -5.01 15.39
CA ALA A 42 -19.21 -5.60 15.23
C ALA A 42 -18.95 -6.74 16.23
N ARG A 43 -19.45 -6.64 17.46
CA ARG A 43 -19.37 -7.75 18.44
C ARG A 43 -20.25 -8.93 18.02
N ALA A 44 -21.49 -8.66 17.56
CA ALA A 44 -22.36 -9.70 17.04
C ALA A 44 -21.75 -10.39 15.80
N ALA A 45 -21.10 -9.64 14.91
CA ALA A 45 -20.40 -10.17 13.75
C ALA A 45 -19.27 -11.13 14.13
N ILE A 46 -18.51 -10.85 15.19
CA ILE A 46 -17.45 -11.76 15.67
C ILE A 46 -18.05 -13.06 16.20
N VAL A 47 -19.14 -12.99 16.96
CA VAL A 47 -19.83 -14.20 17.48
C VAL A 47 -20.33 -15.05 16.31
N ALA A 48 -21.01 -14.44 15.35
CA ALA A 48 -21.48 -15.12 14.16
C ALA A 48 -20.34 -15.73 13.34
N ALA A 49 -19.25 -14.98 13.15
CA ALA A 49 -18.06 -15.46 12.43
C ALA A 49 -17.43 -16.67 13.13
N ARG A 50 -17.33 -16.64 14.46
CA ARG A 50 -16.79 -17.76 15.24
C ARG A 50 -17.63 -19.01 15.05
N GLN A 51 -18.96 -18.92 15.22
CA GLN A 51 -19.85 -20.06 15.08
C GLN A 51 -19.78 -20.71 13.70
N ILE A 52 -19.70 -19.90 12.63
CA ILE A 52 -19.60 -20.43 11.26
C ILE A 52 -18.24 -21.08 11.04
N LEU A 53 -17.15 -20.49 11.53
CA LEU A 53 -15.81 -21.04 11.34
C LEU A 53 -15.60 -22.32 12.16
N GLU A 54 -16.14 -22.43 13.37
CA GLU A 54 -16.14 -23.64 14.18
C GLU A 54 -16.82 -24.81 13.47
N GLN A 55 -17.93 -24.56 12.76
CA GLN A 55 -18.60 -25.57 11.91
C GLN A 55 -17.73 -26.03 10.73
N LEU A 56 -16.79 -25.19 10.29
CA LEU A 56 -15.82 -25.51 9.23
C LEU A 56 -14.51 -26.10 9.77
N GLY A 57 -14.42 -26.34 11.09
CA GLY A 57 -13.21 -26.84 11.73
C GLY A 57 -12.07 -25.82 11.77
N VAL A 58 -12.39 -24.52 11.76
CA VAL A 58 -11.40 -23.42 11.77
C VAL A 58 -11.64 -22.53 12.99
N ASP A 59 -10.58 -22.29 13.76
CA ASP A 59 -10.62 -21.41 14.93
C ASP A 59 -10.16 -19.99 14.62
N LEU A 60 -10.84 -19.01 15.23
CA LEU A 60 -10.40 -17.63 15.21
C LEU A 60 -9.19 -17.42 16.11
N HIS A 61 -8.11 -16.88 15.55
CA HIS A 61 -6.93 -16.55 16.34
C HIS A 61 -7.20 -15.34 17.26
N PRO A 62 -7.18 -15.51 18.60
CA PRO A 62 -7.64 -14.49 19.55
C PRO A 62 -6.87 -13.16 19.45
N GLN A 63 -5.56 -13.24 19.23
CA GLN A 63 -4.69 -12.04 19.17
C GLN A 63 -4.77 -11.30 17.83
N LYS A 64 -5.22 -11.96 16.76
CA LYS A 64 -5.32 -11.35 15.41
C LYS A 64 -6.70 -10.80 15.14
N THR A 65 -7.76 -11.36 15.76
CA THR A 65 -9.15 -10.92 15.58
C THR A 65 -9.50 -9.84 16.58
N ARG A 66 -9.87 -8.67 16.09
CA ARG A 66 -10.20 -7.52 16.96
C ARG A 66 -11.22 -6.58 16.32
N VAL A 67 -12.04 -5.97 17.15
CA VAL A 67 -12.89 -4.83 16.77
C VAL A 67 -12.06 -3.55 16.88
N VAL A 68 -12.05 -2.77 15.81
CA VAL A 68 -11.32 -1.50 15.75
C VAL A 68 -12.21 -0.42 15.18
N HIS A 69 -12.30 0.73 15.85
CA HIS A 69 -13.01 1.87 15.30
C HIS A 69 -12.22 2.46 14.12
N VAL A 70 -12.90 2.76 13.01
CA VAL A 70 -12.26 3.24 11.77
C VAL A 70 -11.43 4.52 11.94
N ARG A 71 -11.72 5.35 12.97
CA ARG A 71 -10.90 6.52 13.32
C ARG A 71 -9.54 6.15 13.90
N GLN A 72 -9.40 5.01 14.58
CA GLN A 72 -8.10 4.50 15.06
C GLN A 72 -7.29 3.92 13.89
N GLY A 73 -8.01 3.35 12.93
CA GLY A 73 -7.43 2.72 11.75
C GLY A 73 -7.02 1.28 11.98
N PHE A 74 -7.08 0.49 10.93
CA PHE A 74 -6.70 -0.92 10.90
C PHE A 74 -5.78 -1.21 9.73
N GLU A 75 -5.18 -2.37 9.77
CA GLU A 75 -4.27 -2.84 8.73
C GLU A 75 -4.91 -4.00 7.98
N PHE A 76 -4.91 -3.91 6.64
CA PHE A 76 -5.42 -4.94 5.76
C PHE A 76 -4.63 -4.97 4.45
N LEU A 77 -4.22 -6.14 3.99
CA LEU A 77 -3.48 -6.36 2.74
C LEU A 77 -2.32 -5.38 2.51
N GLY A 78 -1.49 -5.16 3.50
CA GLY A 78 -0.36 -4.23 3.38
C GLY A 78 -0.71 -2.74 3.45
N TYR A 79 -2.00 -2.41 3.55
CA TYR A 79 -2.47 -1.04 3.76
C TYR A 79 -2.77 -0.76 5.23
N LYS A 80 -2.60 0.48 5.64
CA LYS A 80 -3.20 1.07 6.82
C LYS A 80 -4.39 1.92 6.38
N ILE A 81 -5.59 1.52 6.80
CA ILE A 81 -6.85 2.18 6.46
C ILE A 81 -7.33 2.95 7.68
N LYS A 82 -7.68 4.22 7.51
CA LYS A 82 -8.10 5.09 8.60
C LYS A 82 -9.07 6.15 8.08
N ARG A 83 -10.09 6.52 8.87
CA ARG A 83 -10.94 7.68 8.60
C ARG A 83 -10.22 8.98 8.96
N GLY A 84 -10.27 9.98 8.08
CA GLY A 84 -9.70 11.29 8.32
C GLY A 84 -10.36 11.96 9.53
N GLN A 85 -9.52 12.59 10.35
CA GLN A 85 -9.98 13.48 11.41
C GLN A 85 -9.92 14.92 10.88
N ARG A 86 -10.95 15.73 11.17
CA ARG A 86 -10.90 17.17 10.95
C ARG A 86 -9.73 17.76 11.72
N ARG A 87 -8.68 18.19 11.03
CA ARG A 87 -7.73 19.12 11.64
C ARG A 87 -8.35 20.50 11.56
N LEU A 88 -8.62 21.10 12.72
CA LEU A 88 -9.18 22.45 12.90
C LEU A 88 -8.40 23.59 12.21
N ARG A 89 -7.23 23.31 11.63
CA ARG A 89 -6.43 24.24 10.81
C ARG A 89 -5.82 23.49 9.64
N LEU A 90 -6.53 23.42 8.54
CA LEU A 90 -5.91 23.08 7.25
C LEU A 90 -5.28 24.38 6.71
N MET A 91 -3.98 24.40 6.55
CA MET A 91 -3.29 25.43 5.78
C MET A 91 -3.79 25.39 4.33
N PRO A 92 -3.93 26.53 3.62
CA PRO A 92 -4.49 26.59 2.26
C PRO A 92 -3.87 25.58 1.27
N HIS A 93 -2.57 25.30 1.38
CA HIS A 93 -1.87 24.30 0.56
C HIS A 93 -2.24 22.84 0.86
N GLN A 94 -2.89 22.55 1.99
CA GLN A 94 -3.36 21.22 2.36
C GLN A 94 -4.77 20.90 1.81
N ILE A 95 -5.54 21.95 1.46
CA ILE A 95 -6.86 21.82 0.82
C ILE A 95 -6.72 21.26 -0.61
N GLN A 96 -5.59 21.52 -1.28
CA GLN A 96 -5.31 21.00 -2.62
C GLN A 96 -5.11 19.47 -2.68
N SER A 97 -5.02 18.78 -1.55
CA SER A 97 -4.89 17.31 -1.53
C SER A 97 -6.21 16.57 -1.79
N GLY A 98 -7.33 17.26 -1.98
CA GLY A 98 -8.63 16.68 -2.35
C GLY A 98 -9.29 15.82 -1.28
N VAL A 99 -8.79 15.89 -0.05
CA VAL A 99 -9.28 15.07 1.05
C VAL A 99 -10.34 15.83 1.84
N ARG A 100 -11.56 15.28 1.87
CA ARG A 100 -12.69 15.79 2.63
C ARG A 100 -12.76 15.17 4.02
N GLU A 101 -13.44 15.88 4.94
CA GLU A 101 -13.75 15.35 6.26
C GLU A 101 -14.58 14.07 6.11
N GLY A 102 -14.17 13.02 6.81
CA GLY A 102 -14.88 11.75 6.77
C GLY A 102 -14.40 10.76 5.72
N ASP A 103 -13.53 11.15 4.81
CA ASP A 103 -12.98 10.26 3.81
C ASP A 103 -12.10 9.16 4.41
N LEU A 104 -12.16 7.98 3.82
CA LEU A 104 -11.26 6.89 4.16
C LEU A 104 -9.91 7.08 3.48
N TYR A 105 -8.86 6.97 4.27
CA TYR A 105 -7.48 7.00 3.78
C TYR A 105 -6.89 5.60 3.78
N ALA A 106 -6.28 5.24 2.67
CA ALA A 106 -5.44 4.06 2.57
C ALA A 106 -3.99 4.47 2.34
N TYR A 107 -3.07 3.95 3.14
CA TYR A 107 -1.63 4.18 3.03
C TYR A 107 -0.87 2.87 3.09
N PRO A 108 0.30 2.76 2.45
CA PRO A 108 1.19 1.63 2.66
C PRO A 108 1.61 1.53 4.12
N LYS A 109 1.64 0.32 4.69
CA LYS A 109 2.20 0.07 6.02
C LYS A 109 3.66 0.52 6.08
N ARG A 110 4.11 1.02 7.24
CA ARG A 110 5.52 1.39 7.45
C ARG A 110 6.48 0.24 7.15
N LYS A 111 6.10 -1.00 7.52
CA LYS A 111 6.88 -2.21 7.23
C LYS A 111 7.05 -2.43 5.72
N SER A 112 5.99 -2.20 4.92
CA SER A 112 6.06 -2.31 3.45
C SER A 112 6.96 -1.25 2.83
N ILE A 113 6.86 0.01 3.30
CA ILE A 113 7.74 1.09 2.84
C ILE A 113 9.21 0.76 3.17
N ARG A 114 9.50 0.31 4.39
CA ARG A 114 10.86 -0.09 4.79
C ARG A 114 11.38 -1.21 3.92
N ARG A 115 10.61 -2.29 3.72
CA ARG A 115 11.00 -3.41 2.85
C ARG A 115 11.31 -2.95 1.43
N PHE A 116 10.49 -2.07 0.85
CA PHE A 116 10.76 -1.48 -0.46
C PHE A 116 12.07 -0.68 -0.45
N MET A 117 12.27 0.19 0.54
CA MET A 117 13.52 0.95 0.67
C MET A 117 14.73 0.04 0.86
N ASP A 118 14.60 -1.05 1.59
CA ASP A 118 15.69 -2.01 1.80
C ASP A 118 16.03 -2.74 0.50
N GLN A 119 15.05 -3.14 -0.29
CA GLN A 119 15.27 -3.73 -1.61
C GLN A 119 16.02 -2.78 -2.56
N VAL A 120 15.66 -1.49 -2.54
CA VAL A 120 16.38 -0.46 -3.32
C VAL A 120 17.81 -0.26 -2.78
N ARG A 121 18.00 -0.22 -1.44
CA ARG A 121 19.32 -0.11 -0.82
C ARG A 121 20.25 -1.24 -1.21
N GLU A 122 19.75 -2.49 -1.16
CA GLU A 122 20.54 -3.67 -1.53
C GLU A 122 21.06 -3.58 -2.96
N ARG A 123 20.20 -3.18 -3.89
CA ARG A 123 20.56 -3.06 -5.32
C ARG A 123 21.48 -1.85 -5.60
N THR A 124 21.42 -0.81 -4.77
CA THR A 124 22.22 0.40 -4.93
C THR A 124 23.45 0.46 -4.02
N LYS A 125 23.94 -0.69 -3.56
CA LYS A 125 25.22 -0.76 -2.82
C LYS A 125 26.38 -0.37 -3.73
N ARG A 126 27.28 0.49 -3.25
CA ARG A 126 28.44 1.00 -4.03
C ARG A 126 29.39 -0.09 -4.54
N ARG A 127 29.43 -1.22 -3.86
CA ARG A 127 30.29 -2.37 -4.23
C ARG A 127 29.80 -3.15 -5.45
N ILE A 128 28.53 -2.92 -5.89
CA ILE A 128 27.95 -3.61 -7.03
C ILE A 128 28.45 -2.94 -8.32
N PRO A 129 29.17 -3.63 -9.20
CA PRO A 129 29.80 -3.03 -10.38
C PRO A 129 28.82 -2.95 -11.57
N LEU A 130 27.71 -2.25 -11.39
CA LEU A 130 26.73 -2.05 -12.45
C LEU A 130 26.90 -0.68 -13.13
N THR A 131 26.65 -0.63 -14.42
CA THR A 131 26.46 0.64 -15.15
C THR A 131 25.17 1.30 -14.71
N THR A 132 24.99 2.61 -14.95
CA THR A 132 23.76 3.32 -14.60
C THR A 132 22.53 2.70 -15.28
N SER A 133 22.66 2.32 -16.55
CA SER A 133 21.59 1.66 -17.31
C SER A 133 21.21 0.31 -16.70
N ALA A 134 22.20 -0.57 -16.44
CA ALA A 134 21.95 -1.87 -15.84
C ALA A 134 21.35 -1.76 -14.43
N LEU A 135 21.79 -0.79 -13.61
CA LEU A 135 21.23 -0.53 -12.29
C LEU A 135 19.76 -0.11 -12.36
N ILE A 136 19.42 0.78 -13.30
CA ILE A 136 18.03 1.24 -13.47
C ILE A 136 17.16 0.09 -14.02
N ALA A 137 17.66 -0.72 -14.91
CA ALA A 137 16.96 -1.90 -15.42
C ALA A 137 16.62 -2.89 -14.27
N ASP A 138 17.56 -3.11 -13.32
CA ASP A 138 17.34 -3.95 -12.14
C ASP A 138 16.38 -3.33 -11.11
N LEU A 139 16.38 -1.99 -10.97
CA LEU A 139 15.50 -1.28 -10.04
C LEU A 139 14.05 -1.16 -10.53
N ASN A 140 13.85 -0.96 -11.83
CA ASN A 140 12.54 -0.66 -12.41
C ASN A 140 11.45 -1.71 -12.10
N PRO A 141 11.69 -3.02 -12.16
CA PRO A 141 10.69 -4.03 -11.78
C PRO A 141 10.21 -3.87 -10.33
N VAL A 142 11.14 -3.61 -9.40
CA VAL A 142 10.83 -3.40 -7.98
C VAL A 142 10.02 -2.14 -7.77
N ILE A 143 10.44 -1.02 -8.38
CA ILE A 143 9.75 0.28 -8.28
C ILE A 143 8.36 0.18 -8.89
N ARG A 144 8.25 -0.40 -10.09
CA ARG A 144 6.97 -0.55 -10.81
C ARG A 144 6.02 -1.49 -10.07
N GLY A 145 6.50 -2.64 -9.60
CA GLY A 145 5.68 -3.61 -8.88
C GLY A 145 5.10 -3.01 -7.60
N TRP A 146 5.95 -2.39 -6.77
CA TRP A 146 5.52 -1.75 -5.53
C TRP A 146 4.63 -0.52 -5.81
N GLY A 147 4.99 0.30 -6.78
CA GLY A 147 4.21 1.47 -7.19
C GLY A 147 2.83 1.11 -7.73
N ASN A 148 2.72 0.10 -8.58
CA ASN A 148 1.44 -0.37 -9.12
C ASN A 148 0.52 -0.94 -8.03
N TYR A 149 1.08 -1.63 -7.03
CA TYR A 149 0.30 -2.14 -5.91
C TYR A 149 -0.34 -1.01 -5.09
N TYR A 150 0.40 0.08 -4.86
CA TYR A 150 -0.06 1.18 -4.00
C TYR A 150 -0.61 2.41 -4.74
N LYS A 151 -0.59 2.46 -6.07
CA LYS A 151 -0.97 3.64 -6.87
C LYS A 151 -2.39 4.18 -6.63
N ARG A 152 -3.30 3.33 -6.13
CA ARG A 152 -4.68 3.72 -5.81
C ARG A 152 -4.85 4.28 -4.39
N ALA A 153 -3.83 4.20 -3.56
CA ALA A 153 -3.83 4.77 -2.21
C ALA A 153 -3.51 6.28 -2.22
N HIS A 154 -3.58 6.92 -1.06
CA HIS A 154 -3.24 8.33 -0.88
C HIS A 154 -1.71 8.53 -0.79
N VAL A 155 -1.00 8.26 -1.88
CA VAL A 155 0.47 8.10 -1.89
C VAL A 155 1.23 9.20 -2.61
N ARG A 156 0.58 10.20 -3.23
CA ARG A 156 1.28 11.21 -4.05
C ARG A 156 2.47 11.86 -3.33
N LYS A 157 2.28 12.31 -2.09
CA LYS A 157 3.38 12.90 -1.27
C LYS A 157 4.47 11.89 -0.95
N LEU A 158 4.09 10.64 -0.66
CA LEU A 158 5.04 9.56 -0.40
C LEU A 158 5.84 9.22 -1.66
N PHE A 159 5.19 9.11 -2.80
CA PHE A 159 5.80 8.77 -4.09
C PHE A 159 6.81 9.85 -4.52
N ASN A 160 6.46 11.14 -4.38
CA ASN A 160 7.42 12.23 -4.63
C ASN A 160 8.66 12.11 -3.75
N ARG A 161 8.49 11.86 -2.46
CA ARG A 161 9.61 11.69 -1.53
C ARG A 161 10.46 10.46 -1.88
N LEU A 162 9.83 9.35 -2.25
CA LEU A 162 10.53 8.13 -2.64
C LEU A 162 11.27 8.30 -3.97
N ASN A 163 10.70 9.01 -4.95
CA ASN A 163 11.39 9.32 -6.20
C ASN A 163 12.70 10.08 -5.94
N GLY A 164 12.65 11.18 -5.19
CA GLY A 164 13.84 11.93 -4.85
C GLY A 164 14.87 11.09 -4.08
N TRP A 165 14.40 10.22 -3.18
CA TRP A 165 15.29 9.32 -2.44
C TRP A 165 15.92 8.27 -3.36
N ILE A 166 15.18 7.68 -4.32
CA ILE A 166 15.72 6.72 -5.30
C ILE A 166 16.78 7.39 -6.18
N VAL A 167 16.50 8.58 -6.70
CA VAL A 167 17.46 9.38 -7.48
C VAL A 167 18.73 9.61 -6.67
N HIS A 168 18.60 10.00 -5.41
CA HIS A 168 19.75 10.15 -4.51
C HIS A 168 20.56 8.86 -4.34
N ARG A 169 19.89 7.72 -4.22
CA ARG A 169 20.55 6.41 -4.12
C ARG A 169 21.33 6.05 -5.40
N ILE A 170 20.76 6.27 -6.58
CA ILE A 170 21.42 6.04 -7.86
C ILE A 170 22.65 6.92 -8.00
N ARG A 171 22.55 8.21 -7.67
CA ARG A 171 23.69 9.14 -7.66
C ARG A 171 24.78 8.69 -6.69
N SER A 172 24.42 8.27 -5.47
CA SER A 172 25.37 7.76 -4.48
C SER A 172 26.07 6.47 -4.91
N HIS A 173 25.42 5.63 -5.70
CA HIS A 173 26.04 4.43 -6.27
C HIS A 173 27.11 4.82 -7.30
N ARG A 174 26.81 5.77 -8.19
CA ARG A 174 27.70 6.16 -9.29
C ARG A 174 28.81 7.10 -8.86
N CYS A 175 28.51 8.08 -8.02
CA CYS A 175 29.45 9.14 -7.61
C CYS A 175 30.06 8.81 -6.25
N LYS A 176 31.31 8.33 -6.24
CA LYS A 176 32.02 7.92 -5.01
C LYS A 176 32.31 9.07 -4.02
N ARG A 177 32.28 10.35 -4.45
CA ARG A 177 32.58 11.52 -3.62
C ARG A 177 31.41 12.51 -3.54
N TRP A 178 31.10 12.95 -2.33
CA TRP A 178 29.91 13.58 -1.81
C TRP A 178 29.63 15.04 -2.18
N ARG A 179 30.46 15.78 -2.89
CA ARG A 179 30.21 17.20 -3.11
C ARG A 179 29.80 17.52 -4.54
N ASN A 180 28.55 17.92 -4.73
CA ASN A 180 27.96 18.64 -5.89
C ASN A 180 28.10 18.04 -7.32
N ARG A 181 28.93 17.01 -7.54
CA ARG A 181 29.17 16.47 -8.89
C ARG A 181 28.02 15.59 -9.42
N GLY A 182 27.32 14.87 -8.55
CA GLY A 182 26.24 13.97 -8.97
C GLY A 182 25.03 14.66 -9.59
N TRP A 183 24.74 15.91 -9.17
CA TRP A 183 23.62 16.69 -9.71
C TRP A 183 23.86 17.17 -11.14
N ARG A 184 25.10 17.59 -11.44
CA ARG A 184 25.49 18.03 -12.79
C ARG A 184 25.73 16.87 -13.73
N GLN A 185 26.29 15.77 -13.25
CA GLN A 185 26.64 14.59 -14.08
C GLN A 185 25.46 13.68 -14.37
N LEU A 186 24.49 13.59 -13.45
CA LEU A 186 23.27 12.81 -13.59
C LEU A 186 22.06 13.65 -13.15
N PRO A 187 21.61 14.58 -14.01
CA PRO A 187 20.38 15.33 -13.79
C PRO A 187 19.20 14.36 -13.66
N GLU A 188 18.19 14.76 -12.94
CA GLU A 188 16.99 13.93 -12.76
C GLU A 188 16.27 13.66 -14.09
N THR A 189 16.27 14.64 -14.98
CA THR A 189 15.72 14.54 -16.33
C THR A 189 16.37 13.43 -17.15
N THR A 190 17.71 13.33 -17.10
CA THR A 190 18.48 12.25 -17.74
C THR A 190 18.10 10.88 -17.21
N LEU A 191 17.97 10.72 -15.87
CA LEU A 191 17.56 9.44 -15.28
C LEU A 191 16.18 8.98 -15.75
N TYR A 192 15.23 9.90 -15.85
CA TYR A 192 13.86 9.55 -16.29
C TYR A 192 13.72 9.44 -17.82
N ARG A 193 14.34 10.34 -18.61
CA ARG A 193 14.14 10.38 -20.05
C ARG A 193 15.07 9.46 -20.82
N GLU A 194 16.36 9.43 -20.46
CA GLU A 194 17.38 8.68 -21.21
C GLU A 194 17.54 7.26 -20.66
N TYR A 195 17.61 7.10 -19.32
CA TYR A 195 17.77 5.80 -18.70
C TYR A 195 16.45 5.09 -18.36
N GLY A 196 15.30 5.76 -18.55
CA GLY A 196 13.99 5.17 -18.38
C GLY A 196 13.65 4.78 -16.94
N LEU A 197 14.16 5.52 -15.95
CA LEU A 197 13.83 5.30 -14.54
C LEU A 197 12.32 5.45 -14.34
N VAL A 198 11.69 4.50 -13.66
CA VAL A 198 10.25 4.56 -13.35
C VAL A 198 9.97 5.66 -12.35
N ASN A 199 9.05 6.58 -12.72
CA ASN A 199 8.54 7.61 -11.84
C ASN A 199 7.26 7.11 -11.14
N LEU A 200 7.31 6.93 -9.81
CA LEU A 200 6.19 6.44 -9.02
C LEU A 200 4.93 7.31 -9.15
N VAL A 201 5.08 8.63 -9.27
CA VAL A 201 3.94 9.56 -9.35
C VAL A 201 3.19 9.40 -10.68
N GLN A 202 3.89 9.07 -11.75
CA GLN A 202 3.28 8.82 -13.06
C GLN A 202 2.44 7.54 -13.09
N LEU A 203 2.65 6.62 -12.14
CA LEU A 203 1.84 5.41 -12.00
C LEU A 203 0.45 5.70 -11.40
N ILE A 204 0.27 6.85 -10.74
CA ILE A 204 -1.01 7.21 -10.11
C ILE A 204 -2.04 7.49 -11.22
N PRO A 205 -3.18 6.77 -11.26
CA PRO A 205 -4.20 6.99 -12.27
C PRO A 205 -4.74 8.43 -12.21
N SER A 206 -4.97 9.01 -13.37
CA SER A 206 -5.63 10.32 -13.48
C SER A 206 -7.08 10.25 -12.98
N ILE A 207 -7.64 11.38 -12.56
CA ILE A 207 -9.03 11.45 -12.08
C ILE A 207 -10.01 10.97 -13.17
N ALA A 208 -9.72 11.22 -14.45
CA ALA A 208 -10.52 10.79 -15.59
C ALA A 208 -10.57 9.26 -15.77
N SER A 209 -9.47 8.54 -15.47
CA SER A 209 -9.42 7.08 -15.58
C SER A 209 -10.16 6.37 -14.43
N ARG A 210 -10.27 7.02 -13.26
CA ARG A 210 -11.00 6.45 -12.10
C ARG A 210 -12.51 6.35 -12.34
N LYS A 211 -13.10 7.26 -13.13
CA LYS A 211 -14.55 7.24 -13.42
C LYS A 211 -14.97 6.13 -14.41
N ARG A 212 -14.06 5.70 -15.29
CA ARG A 212 -14.36 4.64 -16.28
C ARG A 212 -14.29 3.22 -15.73
N GLU A 213 -13.64 3.02 -14.58
CA GLU A 213 -13.51 1.69 -13.97
C GLU A 213 -14.59 1.43 -12.88
N SER A 214 -15.43 2.42 -12.56
CA SER A 214 -16.54 2.35 -11.60
C SER A 214 -17.91 2.34 -12.26
N SER A 215 -17.98 2.31 -13.58
CA SER A 215 -19.17 2.10 -14.41
C SER A 215 -19.11 0.71 -15.04
#